data_cef7cd0faa8d675dde5171b869b41fdd
#
_entry.id   cef7cd0faa8d675dde5171b869b41fdd
#
_cell.length_a   1.000
_cell.length_b   1.000
_cell.length_c   1.000
_cell.angle_alpha   90.00
_cell.angle_beta   90.00
_cell.angle_gamma   90.00
#
_symmetry.space_group_name_H-M   'P 1'
#
loop_
_entity.id
_entity.type
_entity.pdbx_description
1 polymer ?
#
loop_
_entity_poly.entity_id
_entity_poly.type
_entity_poly.pdbx_seq_one_letter_code
_entity_poly.pdbx_strand_id
1 'polypeptide(L)'
;WDLLPLDKYWEISRPHGGQFPEGMRIQYGSIQTSRGCPFQCLYCHISKEEKGSKFGDLGKLRLKSIGRVIEEMDRLKNLGVEHLFFEDDSLFAKKKRAYKLFEQVQGMGFELADVNGINICHLLKKENYRLTVDMEFLENLAAAGFRWMHLPFESGNKRLIDKYSSGKWDIEKTNTEEMIQGCTKAGIHTAGNYIIGHPDESIEEIYNTVLAAKTHVEQGLNHAAIFAMVPFPGTRVYDMCVELGMLDPNFDTDIMKWTKSSLKNTPVSPD
;
A
#
# COMPACT_ATOMS: atom_id res chain seq x y z
N TRP A 1 -11.45 10.89 18.67
CA TRP A 1 -11.91 9.53 18.94
C TRP A 1 -12.98 9.51 20.05
N ASP A 2 -12.84 10.31 21.11
CA ASP A 2 -13.74 10.32 22.28
C ASP A 2 -15.21 10.64 21.97
N LEU A 3 -15.49 11.19 20.79
CA LEU A 3 -16.85 11.50 20.31
C LEU A 3 -17.46 10.38 19.47
N LEU A 4 -16.70 9.32 19.15
CA LEU A 4 -17.16 8.22 18.31
C LEU A 4 -17.59 7.04 19.19
N PRO A 5 -18.80 6.50 18.96
CA PRO A 5 -19.23 5.29 19.65
C PRO A 5 -18.56 4.05 19.05
N LEU A 6 -17.26 3.85 19.32
CA LEU A 6 -16.43 2.79 18.71
C LEU A 6 -17.06 1.41 18.88
N ASP A 7 -17.70 1.12 20.01
CA ASP A 7 -18.39 -0.15 20.25
C ASP A 7 -19.43 -0.47 19.15
N LYS A 8 -20.21 0.54 18.74
CA LYS A 8 -21.20 0.36 17.66
C LYS A 8 -20.54 0.14 16.31
N TYR A 9 -19.40 0.80 16.04
CA TYR A 9 -18.64 0.55 14.81
C TYR A 9 -18.10 -0.88 14.78
N TRP A 10 -17.55 -1.37 15.88
CA TRP A 10 -17.00 -2.73 15.96
C TRP A 10 -18.07 -3.84 15.85
N GLU A 11 -19.34 -3.52 16.06
CA GLU A 11 -20.46 -4.43 15.84
C GLU A 11 -20.83 -4.58 14.35
N ILE A 12 -20.75 -3.50 13.57
CA ILE A 12 -21.28 -3.43 12.21
C ILE A 12 -20.23 -3.35 11.11
N SER A 13 -19.00 -2.96 11.44
CA SER A 13 -17.93 -2.80 10.44
C SER A 13 -16.71 -3.63 10.76
N ARG A 14 -15.93 -3.93 9.69
CA ARG A 14 -14.68 -4.64 9.77
C ARG A 14 -13.56 -3.76 9.28
N PRO A 15 -12.35 -3.92 9.84
CA PRO A 15 -11.20 -3.17 9.35
C PRO A 15 -10.89 -3.56 7.91
N HIS A 16 -10.43 -2.59 7.14
CA HIS A 16 -9.87 -2.80 5.84
C HIS A 16 -8.42 -3.30 6.03
N GLY A 17 -8.12 -4.47 5.50
CA GLY A 17 -6.83 -5.12 5.74
C GLY A 17 -6.85 -6.12 6.91
N GLY A 18 -5.93 -7.08 6.83
CA GLY A 18 -5.91 -8.23 7.74
C GLY A 18 -6.96 -9.29 7.40
N GLN A 19 -6.69 -10.51 7.83
CA GLN A 19 -7.64 -11.62 7.69
C GLN A 19 -8.20 -11.98 9.06
N PHE A 20 -9.49 -11.71 9.25
CA PHE A 20 -10.17 -12.02 10.49
C PHE A 20 -11.28 -13.05 10.25
N PRO A 21 -11.48 -13.99 11.17
CA PRO A 21 -12.57 -14.97 11.08
C PRO A 21 -13.93 -14.26 10.95
N GLU A 22 -14.83 -14.86 10.19
CA GLU A 22 -16.20 -14.36 10.05
C GLU A 22 -16.90 -14.38 11.40
N GLY A 23 -17.69 -13.32 11.71
CA GLY A 23 -18.39 -13.20 13.01
C GLY A 23 -17.52 -12.71 14.17
N MET A 24 -16.21 -12.63 14.04
CA MET A 24 -15.34 -12.10 15.08
C MET A 24 -15.53 -10.57 15.24
N ARG A 25 -15.82 -10.12 16.46
CA ARG A 25 -15.80 -8.68 16.81
C ARG A 25 -14.34 -8.23 16.91
N ILE A 26 -13.97 -7.18 16.19
CA ILE A 26 -12.60 -6.69 16.13
C ILE A 26 -12.57 -5.27 16.70
N GLN A 27 -11.83 -5.09 17.77
CA GLN A 27 -11.62 -3.78 18.42
C GLN A 27 -10.49 -3.05 17.70
N TYR A 28 -10.84 -2.36 16.60
CA TYR A 28 -9.86 -1.71 15.77
C TYR A 28 -9.96 -0.20 15.76
N GLY A 29 -8.85 0.45 15.41
CA GLY A 29 -8.76 1.87 15.12
C GLY A 29 -7.82 2.13 13.97
N SER A 30 -7.95 3.30 13.37
CA SER A 30 -7.06 3.76 12.29
C SER A 30 -6.29 4.98 12.74
N ILE A 31 -5.04 5.12 12.25
CA ILE A 31 -4.19 6.26 12.54
C ILE A 31 -3.39 6.64 11.30
N GLN A 32 -3.11 7.93 11.15
CA GLN A 32 -2.13 8.44 10.20
C GLN A 32 -0.97 9.08 10.96
N THR A 33 0.25 8.64 10.69
CA THR A 33 1.47 9.24 11.25
C THR A 33 2.06 10.29 10.32
N SER A 34 1.66 10.24 9.05
CA SER A 34 2.04 11.17 7.99
C SER A 34 0.92 11.35 6.97
N ARG A 35 1.05 12.34 6.11
CA ARG A 35 0.21 12.55 4.92
C ARG A 35 1.09 12.88 3.75
N GLY A 36 0.67 12.46 2.55
CA GLY A 36 1.40 12.63 1.31
C GLY A 36 2.45 11.55 1.08
N CYS A 37 2.97 11.50 -0.14
CA CYS A 37 3.87 10.47 -0.61
C CYS A 37 5.01 11.09 -1.43
N PRO A 38 6.27 10.63 -1.31
CA PRO A 38 7.38 11.13 -2.10
C PRO A 38 7.40 10.60 -3.54
N PHE A 39 6.58 9.59 -3.85
CA PHE A 39 6.50 8.98 -5.17
C PHE A 39 5.44 9.65 -6.04
N GLN A 40 5.59 9.55 -7.36
CA GLN A 40 4.71 10.18 -8.36
C GLN A 40 4.12 9.13 -9.30
N CYS A 41 3.45 8.12 -8.74
CA CYS A 41 2.79 7.09 -9.52
C CYS A 41 1.67 7.70 -10.37
N LEU A 42 1.63 7.38 -11.69
CA LEU A 42 0.73 8.04 -12.63
C LEU A 42 -0.76 7.76 -12.36
N TYR A 43 -1.08 6.65 -11.72
CA TYR A 43 -2.43 6.24 -11.33
C TYR A 43 -2.87 6.76 -9.96
N CYS A 44 -1.95 7.36 -9.18
CA CYS A 44 -2.25 7.79 -7.82
C CYS A 44 -2.64 9.28 -7.78
N HIS A 45 -3.75 9.59 -7.14
CA HIS A 45 -4.24 10.97 -7.01
C HIS A 45 -3.31 11.85 -6.16
N ILE A 46 -2.60 11.26 -5.18
CA ILE A 46 -1.65 11.98 -4.32
C ILE A 46 -0.52 12.62 -5.14
N SER A 47 -0.04 11.97 -6.21
CA SER A 47 1.06 12.48 -7.02
C SER A 47 0.74 13.81 -7.73
N LYS A 48 -0.52 14.03 -8.10
CA LYS A 48 -0.95 15.24 -8.80
C LYS A 48 -1.14 16.44 -7.85
N GLU A 49 -1.29 16.17 -6.56
CA GLU A 49 -1.45 17.20 -5.53
C GLU A 49 -0.13 17.80 -5.06
N GLU A 50 1.02 17.27 -5.50
CA GLU A 50 2.34 17.66 -4.98
C GLU A 50 2.85 19.01 -5.50
N LYS A 51 2.55 19.40 -6.75
CA LYS A 51 3.09 20.65 -7.34
C LYS A 51 2.05 21.40 -8.14
N GLY A 52 1.85 22.66 -7.77
CA GLY A 52 1.06 23.59 -8.56
C GLY A 52 -0.44 23.28 -8.61
N SER A 53 -0.93 22.43 -7.73
CA SER A 53 -2.37 22.22 -7.61
C SER A 53 -3.03 23.49 -7.05
N LYS A 54 -4.27 23.75 -7.45
CA LYS A 54 -5.07 24.85 -6.91
C LYS A 54 -5.29 24.77 -5.40
N PHE A 55 -5.06 23.61 -4.82
CA PHE A 55 -5.30 23.28 -3.42
C PHE A 55 -4.01 23.24 -2.57
N GLY A 56 -2.87 23.68 -3.14
CA GLY A 56 -1.58 23.69 -2.48
C GLY A 56 -0.85 22.35 -2.54
N ASP A 57 0.15 22.19 -1.67
CA ASP A 57 1.04 21.01 -1.63
C ASP A 57 0.43 19.84 -0.83
N LEU A 58 -0.82 19.45 -1.09
CA LEU A 58 -1.52 18.42 -0.30
C LEU A 58 -0.82 17.05 -0.39
N GLY A 59 -0.29 16.68 -1.55
CA GLY A 59 0.46 15.45 -1.76
C GLY A 59 1.86 15.45 -1.18
N LYS A 60 2.39 16.61 -0.75
CA LYS A 60 3.70 16.71 -0.14
C LYS A 60 3.77 15.96 1.19
N LEU A 61 4.82 15.17 1.37
CA LEU A 61 5.02 14.40 2.60
C LEU A 61 5.14 15.33 3.83
N ARG A 62 4.23 15.18 4.76
CA ARG A 62 4.18 15.88 6.04
C ARG A 62 4.07 14.88 7.17
N LEU A 63 4.87 15.05 8.20
CA LEU A 63 5.01 14.10 9.30
C LEU A 63 4.44 14.70 10.59
N LYS A 64 3.66 13.93 11.34
CA LYS A 64 3.40 14.22 12.74
C LYS A 64 4.69 14.00 13.55
N SER A 65 4.86 14.68 14.67
CA SER A 65 5.92 14.34 15.61
C SER A 65 5.68 12.95 16.21
N ILE A 66 6.75 12.24 16.59
CA ILE A 66 6.63 10.92 17.21
C ILE A 66 5.78 11.02 18.49
N GLY A 67 6.05 11.99 19.35
CA GLY A 67 5.27 12.20 20.57
C GLY A 67 3.77 12.35 20.30
N ARG A 68 3.39 13.11 19.26
CA ARG A 68 1.97 13.24 18.89
C ARG A 68 1.35 11.92 18.44
N VAL A 69 2.10 11.08 17.70
CA VAL A 69 1.62 9.75 17.29
C VAL A 69 1.41 8.86 18.51
N ILE A 70 2.38 8.84 19.42
CA ILE A 70 2.29 8.05 20.68
C ILE A 70 1.08 8.49 21.51
N GLU A 71 0.86 9.80 21.71
CA GLU A 71 -0.34 10.31 22.40
C GLU A 71 -1.65 9.82 21.77
N GLU A 72 -1.72 9.81 20.44
CA GLU A 72 -2.91 9.32 19.71
C GLU A 72 -3.08 7.81 19.92
N MET A 73 -1.99 7.05 19.89
CA MET A 73 -2.01 5.61 20.15
C MET A 73 -2.44 5.30 21.60
N ASP A 74 -1.90 6.00 22.60
CA ASP A 74 -2.30 5.85 24.00
C ASP A 74 -3.80 6.10 24.19
N ARG A 75 -4.35 7.12 23.56
CA ARG A 75 -5.80 7.38 23.58
C ARG A 75 -6.61 6.24 22.99
N LEU A 76 -6.19 5.71 21.83
CA LEU A 76 -6.85 4.57 21.20
C LEU A 76 -6.77 3.32 22.07
N LYS A 77 -5.63 3.08 22.73
CA LYS A 77 -5.47 1.98 23.69
C LYS A 77 -6.43 2.09 24.86
N ASN A 78 -6.56 3.29 25.43
CA ASN A 78 -7.49 3.56 26.54
C ASN A 78 -8.97 3.41 26.15
N LEU A 79 -9.28 3.53 24.84
CA LEU A 79 -10.62 3.26 24.30
C LEU A 79 -10.86 1.78 23.98
N GLY A 80 -9.89 0.90 24.26
CA GLY A 80 -10.00 -0.54 24.05
C GLY A 80 -9.62 -1.02 22.66
N VAL A 81 -8.93 -0.20 21.84
CA VAL A 81 -8.40 -0.63 20.54
C VAL A 81 -7.28 -1.64 20.74
N GLU A 82 -7.39 -2.78 20.07
CA GLU A 82 -6.39 -3.86 20.08
C GLU A 82 -5.65 -3.94 18.74
N HIS A 83 -6.38 -3.75 17.63
CA HIS A 83 -5.85 -3.78 16.26
C HIS A 83 -5.75 -2.36 15.70
N LEU A 84 -4.55 -1.93 15.32
CA LEU A 84 -4.33 -0.57 14.83
C LEU A 84 -3.83 -0.57 13.39
N PHE A 85 -4.57 0.13 12.53
CA PHE A 85 -4.31 0.21 11.10
C PHE A 85 -3.70 1.55 10.72
N PHE A 86 -2.55 1.52 10.05
CA PHE A 86 -1.90 2.72 9.53
C PHE A 86 -2.44 3.05 8.14
N GLU A 87 -3.02 4.24 8.02
CA GLU A 87 -3.58 4.77 6.76
C GLU A 87 -2.69 5.85 6.14
N ASP A 88 -1.40 5.73 6.33
CA ASP A 88 -0.41 6.62 5.73
C ASP A 88 -0.28 6.34 4.24
N ASP A 89 -0.15 7.38 3.41
CA ASP A 89 0.13 7.23 1.98
C ASP A 89 1.53 6.63 1.72
N SER A 90 2.45 6.80 2.65
CA SER A 90 3.81 6.25 2.60
C SER A 90 4.44 6.18 3.99
N LEU A 91 4.01 5.20 4.79
CA LEU A 91 4.34 5.06 6.22
C LEU A 91 5.86 5.10 6.50
N PHE A 92 6.66 4.42 5.68
CA PHE A 92 8.10 4.31 5.90
C PHE A 92 8.94 5.26 5.05
N ALA A 93 8.35 6.29 4.43
CA ALA A 93 9.07 7.25 3.58
C ALA A 93 10.26 7.94 4.26
N LYS A 94 10.23 8.05 5.58
CA LYS A 94 11.35 8.50 6.41
C LYS A 94 11.77 7.37 7.34
N LYS A 95 12.48 6.37 6.78
CA LYS A 95 12.84 5.11 7.44
C LYS A 95 13.43 5.30 8.84
N LYS A 96 14.39 6.22 9.02
CA LYS A 96 14.98 6.51 10.34
C LYS A 96 13.95 7.00 11.37
N ARG A 97 12.95 7.77 10.93
CA ARG A 97 11.85 8.20 11.81
C ARG A 97 10.93 7.03 12.13
N ALA A 98 10.58 6.23 11.11
CA ALA A 98 9.75 5.05 11.30
C ALA A 98 10.40 4.08 12.31
N TYR A 99 11.69 3.81 12.17
CA TYR A 99 12.43 2.98 13.11
C TYR A 99 12.28 3.48 14.56
N LYS A 100 12.53 4.77 14.80
CA LYS A 100 12.40 5.39 16.13
C LYS A 100 10.97 5.40 16.66
N LEU A 101 9.97 5.54 15.78
CA LEU A 101 8.56 5.47 16.17
C LEU A 101 8.23 4.07 16.66
N PHE A 102 8.52 3.06 15.84
CA PHE A 102 8.17 1.68 16.17
C PHE A 102 8.98 1.10 17.35
N GLU A 103 10.20 1.59 17.58
CA GLU A 103 10.95 1.32 18.80
C GLU A 103 10.19 1.82 20.06
N GLN A 104 9.53 2.99 20.01
CA GLN A 104 8.73 3.51 21.12
C GLN A 104 7.35 2.84 21.26
N VAL A 105 6.83 2.23 20.20
CA VAL A 105 5.56 1.49 20.19
C VAL A 105 5.69 0.10 20.82
N GLN A 106 6.91 -0.44 20.92
CA GLN A 106 7.16 -1.72 21.57
C GLN A 106 6.58 -1.75 22.99
N GLY A 107 5.85 -2.82 23.31
CA GLY A 107 5.22 -2.99 24.61
C GLY A 107 3.85 -2.32 24.78
N MET A 108 3.36 -1.53 23.82
CA MET A 108 2.00 -0.96 23.88
C MET A 108 0.90 -2.02 23.67
N GLY A 109 1.24 -3.20 23.16
CA GLY A 109 0.31 -4.34 23.06
C GLY A 109 -0.74 -4.20 21.97
N PHE A 110 -0.42 -3.53 20.87
CA PHE A 110 -1.24 -3.53 19.65
C PHE A 110 -0.85 -4.64 18.69
N GLU A 111 -1.81 -5.11 17.92
CA GLU A 111 -1.55 -5.73 16.62
C GLU A 111 -1.63 -4.67 15.53
N LEU A 112 -0.54 -4.52 14.78
CA LEU A 112 -0.37 -3.44 13.80
C LEU A 112 -0.44 -3.97 12.38
N ALA A 113 -1.07 -3.21 11.50
CA ALA A 113 -1.08 -3.44 10.06
C ALA A 113 -1.07 -2.11 9.29
N ASP A 114 -0.62 -2.14 8.04
CA ASP A 114 -0.85 -1.05 7.10
C ASP A 114 -2.09 -1.33 6.23
N VAL A 115 -2.63 -0.30 5.61
CA VAL A 115 -3.78 -0.38 4.69
C VAL A 115 -3.39 -0.02 3.27
N ASN A 116 -2.58 1.02 3.11
CA ASN A 116 -2.30 1.62 1.79
C ASN A 116 -1.05 1.06 1.09
N GLY A 117 -0.37 0.12 1.72
CA GLY A 117 0.79 -0.56 1.18
C GLY A 117 2.13 0.08 1.57
N ILE A 118 3.09 -0.79 1.81
CA ILE A 118 4.46 -0.45 2.18
C ILE A 118 5.34 -0.53 0.94
N ASN A 119 5.86 0.60 0.49
CA ASN A 119 6.77 0.62 -0.65
C ASN A 119 7.98 -0.29 -0.41
N ILE A 120 8.20 -1.23 -1.32
CA ILE A 120 9.20 -2.30 -1.25
C ILE A 120 10.60 -1.75 -0.94
N CYS A 121 10.99 -0.63 -1.57
CA CYS A 121 12.30 -0.01 -1.33
C CYS A 121 12.54 0.38 0.13
N HIS A 122 11.50 0.56 0.94
CA HIS A 122 11.65 0.90 2.35
C HIS A 122 12.04 -0.31 3.22
N LEU A 123 11.78 -1.53 2.74
CA LEU A 123 12.17 -2.76 3.43
C LEU A 123 13.61 -3.19 3.11
N LEU A 124 14.24 -2.49 2.18
CA LEU A 124 15.59 -2.79 1.72
C LEU A 124 16.61 -1.82 2.30
N LYS A 125 17.85 -2.29 2.37
CA LYS A 125 19.05 -1.48 2.63
C LYS A 125 20.10 -1.75 1.56
N LYS A 126 21.03 -0.81 1.38
CA LYS A 126 22.16 -0.99 0.48
C LYS A 126 23.34 -1.52 1.29
N GLU A 127 23.83 -2.69 0.93
CA GLU A 127 24.97 -3.34 1.55
C GLU A 127 25.89 -3.89 0.46
N ASN A 128 27.17 -3.56 0.50
CA ASN A 128 28.16 -3.98 -0.50
C ASN A 128 27.68 -3.81 -1.96
N TYR A 129 27.13 -2.64 -2.27
CA TYR A 129 26.55 -2.28 -3.59
C TYR A 129 25.32 -3.11 -4.04
N ARG A 130 24.77 -3.95 -3.16
CA ARG A 130 23.55 -4.72 -3.43
C ARG A 130 22.39 -4.22 -2.58
N LEU A 131 21.18 -4.42 -3.05
CA LEU A 131 19.97 -4.27 -2.25
C LEU A 131 19.74 -5.58 -1.48
N THR A 132 19.68 -5.50 -0.16
CA THR A 132 19.40 -6.61 0.74
C THR A 132 18.22 -6.26 1.64
N VAL A 133 17.57 -7.26 2.17
CA VAL A 133 16.49 -7.07 3.14
C VAL A 133 17.04 -6.47 4.43
N ASP A 134 16.38 -5.45 4.95
CA ASP A 134 16.73 -4.84 6.22
C ASP A 134 16.06 -5.59 7.38
N MET A 135 16.67 -6.71 7.74
CA MET A 135 16.15 -7.58 8.81
C MET A 135 16.02 -6.87 10.15
N GLU A 136 16.98 -6.00 10.50
CA GLU A 136 16.91 -5.21 11.73
C GLU A 136 15.64 -4.34 11.77
N PHE A 137 15.29 -3.73 10.64
CA PHE A 137 14.06 -2.95 10.53
C PHE A 137 12.81 -3.82 10.64
N LEU A 138 12.78 -4.99 9.99
CA LEU A 138 11.66 -5.93 10.07
C LEU A 138 11.48 -6.46 11.51
N GLU A 139 12.56 -6.80 12.20
CA GLU A 139 12.54 -7.25 13.59
C GLU A 139 12.03 -6.14 14.54
N ASN A 140 12.43 -4.89 14.32
CA ASN A 140 11.91 -3.73 15.04
C ASN A 140 10.40 -3.58 14.86
N LEU A 141 9.90 -3.71 13.63
CA LEU A 141 8.47 -3.63 13.32
C LEU A 141 7.69 -4.77 13.97
N ALA A 142 8.21 -6.00 13.89
CA ALA A 142 7.59 -7.18 14.50
C ALA A 142 7.52 -7.06 16.03
N ALA A 143 8.59 -6.56 16.67
CA ALA A 143 8.65 -6.29 18.11
C ALA A 143 7.64 -5.20 18.53
N ALA A 144 7.37 -4.23 17.67
CA ALA A 144 6.34 -3.22 17.88
C ALA A 144 4.90 -3.77 17.74
N GLY A 145 4.74 -4.98 17.20
CA GLY A 145 3.44 -5.62 17.02
C GLY A 145 2.95 -5.66 15.57
N PHE A 146 3.78 -5.30 14.59
CA PHE A 146 3.40 -5.41 13.18
C PHE A 146 3.15 -6.88 12.81
N ARG A 147 1.97 -7.17 12.22
CA ARG A 147 1.54 -8.53 11.86
C ARG A 147 1.19 -8.68 10.39
N TRP A 148 0.76 -7.61 9.73
CA TRP A 148 0.38 -7.60 8.32
C TRP A 148 0.99 -6.43 7.57
N MET A 149 1.55 -6.71 6.38
CA MET A 149 2.03 -5.72 5.42
C MET A 149 1.46 -5.97 4.04
N HIS A 150 1.00 -4.90 3.39
CA HIS A 150 0.64 -4.92 1.98
C HIS A 150 1.82 -4.44 1.14
N LEU A 151 2.27 -5.27 0.21
CA LEU A 151 3.43 -5.01 -0.64
C LEU A 151 2.96 -4.66 -2.06
N PRO A 152 3.06 -3.41 -2.49
CA PRO A 152 2.63 -2.98 -3.81
C PRO A 152 3.70 -3.35 -4.86
N PHE A 153 3.67 -4.61 -5.31
CA PHE A 153 4.51 -5.10 -6.41
C PHE A 153 4.15 -4.44 -7.74
N GLU A 154 2.88 -4.08 -7.91
CA GLU A 154 2.26 -3.41 -9.04
C GLU A 154 2.26 -4.25 -10.32
N SER A 155 3.41 -4.63 -10.85
CA SER A 155 3.53 -5.40 -12.09
C SER A 155 4.72 -6.36 -12.04
N GLY A 156 4.66 -7.42 -12.85
CA GLY A 156 5.77 -8.30 -13.17
C GLY A 156 6.72 -7.73 -14.22
N ASN A 157 6.50 -6.51 -14.71
CA ASN A 157 7.25 -5.93 -15.82
C ASN A 157 7.94 -4.64 -15.42
N LYS A 158 9.26 -4.60 -15.59
CA LYS A 158 10.07 -3.40 -15.29
C LYS A 158 9.56 -2.15 -16.02
N ARG A 159 9.20 -2.27 -17.30
CA ARG A 159 8.70 -1.15 -18.12
C ARG A 159 7.49 -0.49 -17.46
N LEU A 160 6.55 -1.27 -16.95
CA LEU A 160 5.33 -0.76 -16.32
C LEU A 160 5.62 -0.15 -14.94
N ILE A 161 6.49 -0.78 -14.16
CA ILE A 161 6.91 -0.22 -12.86
C ILE A 161 7.60 1.13 -13.06
N ASP A 162 8.54 1.22 -14.00
CA ASP A 162 9.27 2.46 -14.28
C ASP A 162 8.34 3.56 -14.80
N LYS A 163 7.41 3.22 -15.69
CA LYS A 163 6.50 4.18 -16.32
C LYS A 163 5.39 4.62 -15.37
N TYR A 164 4.68 3.68 -14.74
CA TYR A 164 3.44 3.98 -14.01
C TYR A 164 3.64 4.11 -12.50
N SER A 165 4.63 3.42 -11.93
CA SER A 165 4.85 3.36 -10.48
C SER A 165 6.02 4.20 -10.01
N SER A 166 6.48 5.17 -10.82
CA SER A 166 7.57 6.11 -10.45
C SER A 166 8.90 5.42 -10.10
N GLY A 167 9.13 4.20 -10.60
CA GLY A 167 10.33 3.43 -10.29
C GLY A 167 10.54 3.21 -8.78
N LYS A 168 9.47 3.12 -8.00
CA LYS A 168 9.52 3.03 -6.53
C LYS A 168 10.22 1.78 -5.99
N TRP A 169 10.48 0.80 -6.83
CA TRP A 169 11.35 -0.33 -6.56
C TRP A 169 11.91 -0.88 -7.89
N ASP A 170 13.03 -1.59 -7.83
CA ASP A 170 13.73 -2.13 -8.99
C ASP A 170 13.59 -3.66 -9.02
N ILE A 171 12.78 -4.18 -9.95
CA ILE A 171 12.47 -5.60 -10.08
C ILE A 171 13.72 -6.44 -10.40
N GLU A 172 14.72 -5.85 -11.09
CA GLU A 172 15.94 -6.57 -11.48
C GLU A 172 16.96 -6.63 -10.36
N LYS A 173 16.90 -5.69 -9.39
CA LYS A 173 17.85 -5.60 -8.28
C LYS A 173 17.28 -6.08 -6.95
N THR A 174 15.97 -6.33 -6.88
CA THR A 174 15.30 -6.76 -5.65
C THR A 174 15.08 -8.27 -5.67
N ASN A 175 15.66 -8.96 -4.70
CA ASN A 175 15.32 -10.36 -4.47
C ASN A 175 14.00 -10.43 -3.70
N THR A 176 12.89 -10.66 -4.42
CA THR A 176 11.54 -10.71 -3.84
C THR A 176 11.34 -11.92 -2.93
N GLU A 177 11.98 -13.05 -3.25
CA GLU A 177 11.95 -14.24 -2.40
C GLU A 177 12.59 -13.96 -1.03
N GLU A 178 13.81 -13.41 -1.01
CA GLU A 178 14.49 -13.03 0.22
C GLU A 178 13.66 -12.05 1.06
N MET A 179 12.98 -11.10 0.40
CA MET A 179 12.15 -10.11 1.08
C MET A 179 10.90 -10.74 1.70
N ILE A 180 10.17 -11.58 0.96
CA ILE A 180 8.98 -12.28 1.45
C ILE A 180 9.35 -13.21 2.61
N GLN A 181 10.41 -13.99 2.46
CA GLN A 181 10.92 -14.89 3.49
C GLN A 181 11.43 -14.11 4.71
N GLY A 182 12.05 -12.94 4.50
CA GLY A 182 12.47 -12.05 5.57
C GLY A 182 11.30 -11.56 6.42
N CYS A 183 10.20 -11.14 5.80
CA CYS A 183 8.96 -10.78 6.49
C CYS A 183 8.41 -11.97 7.29
N THR A 184 8.30 -13.14 6.65
CA THR A 184 7.83 -14.37 7.30
C THR A 184 8.70 -14.75 8.50
N LYS A 185 10.04 -14.68 8.37
CA LYS A 185 11.00 -14.94 9.45
C LYS A 185 10.83 -13.98 10.62
N ALA A 186 10.50 -12.72 10.33
CA ALA A 186 10.18 -11.73 11.36
C ALA A 186 8.80 -11.93 12.00
N GLY A 187 7.98 -12.87 11.51
CA GLY A 187 6.60 -13.10 12.00
C GLY A 187 5.58 -12.11 11.43
N ILE A 188 5.86 -11.53 10.27
CA ILE A 188 4.97 -10.58 9.58
C ILE A 188 4.39 -11.26 8.35
N HIS A 189 3.07 -11.35 8.28
CA HIS A 189 2.33 -11.80 7.10
C HIS A 189 2.36 -10.73 6.01
N THR A 190 2.38 -11.16 4.75
CA THR A 190 2.46 -10.27 3.61
C THR A 190 1.33 -10.51 2.60
N ALA A 191 0.76 -9.43 2.08
CA ALA A 191 -0.16 -9.44 0.97
C ALA A 191 0.44 -8.64 -0.20
N GLY A 192 0.47 -9.22 -1.40
CA GLY A 192 0.96 -8.57 -2.61
C GLY A 192 -0.17 -7.93 -3.39
N ASN A 193 0.00 -6.68 -3.79
CA ASN A 193 -0.94 -5.96 -4.64
C ASN A 193 -0.34 -5.79 -6.03
N TYR A 194 -1.12 -6.13 -7.07
CA TYR A 194 -0.75 -6.07 -8.47
C TYR A 194 -1.82 -5.32 -9.25
N ILE A 195 -1.41 -4.61 -10.29
CA ILE A 195 -2.31 -3.87 -11.18
C ILE A 195 -2.10 -4.36 -12.61
N ILE A 196 -3.18 -4.68 -13.29
CA ILE A 196 -3.20 -5.06 -14.72
C ILE A 196 -4.14 -4.15 -15.49
N GLY A 197 -3.99 -4.10 -16.81
CA GLY A 197 -4.84 -3.30 -17.69
C GLY A 197 -4.43 -1.82 -17.77
N HIS A 198 -3.12 -1.54 -17.68
CA HIS A 198 -2.59 -0.20 -18.00
C HIS A 198 -2.88 0.17 -19.47
N PRO A 199 -3.00 1.45 -19.81
CA PRO A 199 -3.43 1.87 -21.16
C PRO A 199 -2.63 1.28 -22.33
N ASP A 200 -1.34 1.03 -22.13
CA ASP A 200 -0.45 0.47 -23.16
C ASP A 200 0.15 -0.89 -22.77
N GLU A 201 -0.50 -1.59 -21.85
CA GLU A 201 -0.05 -2.91 -21.40
C GLU A 201 -0.44 -3.98 -22.40
N SER A 202 0.51 -4.81 -22.81
CA SER A 202 0.25 -5.95 -23.70
C SER A 202 -0.33 -7.15 -22.92
N ILE A 203 -0.95 -8.09 -23.67
CA ILE A 203 -1.44 -9.34 -23.09
C ILE A 203 -0.30 -10.13 -22.45
N GLU A 204 0.88 -10.14 -23.05
CA GLU A 204 2.06 -10.79 -22.50
C GLU A 204 2.49 -10.16 -21.16
N GLU A 205 2.44 -8.84 -21.06
CA GLU A 205 2.79 -8.12 -19.81
C GLU A 205 1.76 -8.40 -18.70
N ILE A 206 0.48 -8.49 -19.04
CA ILE A 206 -0.57 -8.93 -18.09
C ILE A 206 -0.26 -10.33 -17.59
N TYR A 207 0.06 -11.26 -18.51
CA TYR A 207 0.40 -12.63 -18.15
C TYR A 207 1.64 -12.69 -17.25
N ASN A 208 2.68 -11.92 -17.55
CA ASN A 208 3.88 -11.82 -16.72
C ASN A 208 3.57 -11.32 -15.30
N THR A 209 2.61 -10.38 -15.15
CA THR A 209 2.18 -9.90 -13.83
C THR A 209 1.45 -11.00 -13.04
N VAL A 210 0.56 -11.76 -13.69
CA VAL A 210 -0.12 -12.90 -13.07
C VAL A 210 0.89 -13.99 -12.66
N LEU A 211 1.86 -14.27 -13.53
CA LEU A 211 2.92 -15.24 -13.24
C LEU A 211 3.82 -14.80 -12.09
N ALA A 212 4.17 -13.50 -12.02
CA ALA A 212 4.90 -12.94 -10.88
C ALA A 212 4.13 -13.10 -9.58
N ALA A 213 2.82 -12.81 -9.57
CA ALA A 213 1.98 -13.01 -8.41
C ALA A 213 1.95 -14.47 -7.94
N LYS A 214 1.82 -15.42 -8.88
CA LYS A 214 1.91 -16.86 -8.60
C LYS A 214 3.26 -17.23 -7.99
N THR A 215 4.36 -16.78 -8.59
CA THR A 215 5.71 -17.04 -8.10
C THR A 215 5.91 -16.51 -6.68
N HIS A 216 5.42 -15.30 -6.38
CA HIS A 216 5.53 -14.74 -5.03
C HIS A 216 4.72 -15.55 -3.99
N VAL A 217 3.56 -16.10 -4.37
CA VAL A 217 2.81 -17.02 -3.48
C VAL A 217 3.62 -18.29 -3.24
N GLU A 218 4.24 -18.87 -4.26
CA GLU A 218 5.13 -20.04 -4.12
C GLU A 218 6.35 -19.74 -3.25
N GLN A 219 6.82 -18.49 -3.20
CA GLN A 219 7.89 -18.00 -2.34
C GLN A 219 7.45 -17.71 -0.89
N GLY A 220 6.15 -17.81 -0.57
CA GLY A 220 5.62 -17.66 0.78
C GLY A 220 4.78 -16.41 1.02
N LEU A 221 4.41 -15.65 -0.03
CA LEU A 221 3.44 -14.57 0.08
C LEU A 221 2.08 -15.13 0.53
N ASN A 222 1.51 -14.59 1.60
CA ASN A 222 0.29 -15.12 2.21
C ASN A 222 -0.98 -14.85 1.38
N HIS A 223 -1.00 -13.73 0.65
CA HIS A 223 -2.13 -13.34 -0.19
C HIS A 223 -1.65 -12.54 -1.40
N ALA A 224 -2.26 -12.76 -2.56
CA ALA A 224 -2.04 -11.97 -3.78
C ALA A 224 -3.38 -11.40 -4.27
N ALA A 225 -3.45 -10.09 -4.42
CA ALA A 225 -4.60 -9.39 -4.97
C ALA A 225 -4.24 -8.73 -6.29
N ILE A 226 -4.98 -9.05 -7.35
CA ILE A 226 -4.79 -8.47 -8.68
C ILE A 226 -5.97 -7.56 -8.97
N PHE A 227 -5.69 -6.30 -9.25
CA PHE A 227 -6.66 -5.25 -9.48
C PHE A 227 -6.64 -4.83 -10.95
N ALA A 228 -7.81 -4.59 -11.53
CA ALA A 228 -7.90 -3.87 -12.79
C ALA A 228 -7.53 -2.40 -12.58
N MET A 229 -6.77 -1.82 -13.52
CA MET A 229 -6.46 -0.40 -13.53
C MET A 229 -7.73 0.44 -13.51
N VAL A 230 -7.83 1.34 -12.55
CA VAL A 230 -8.91 2.33 -12.45
C VAL A 230 -8.34 3.70 -12.74
N PRO A 231 -8.77 4.36 -13.81
CA PRO A 231 -8.32 5.70 -14.17
C PRO A 231 -9.07 6.75 -13.35
N PHE A 232 -8.67 6.97 -12.11
CA PHE A 232 -9.32 7.95 -11.24
C PHE A 232 -9.22 9.37 -11.80
N PRO A 233 -10.33 10.13 -11.86
CA PRO A 233 -10.32 11.53 -12.28
C PRO A 233 -9.28 12.34 -11.50
N GLY A 234 -8.52 13.17 -12.21
CA GLY A 234 -7.43 13.94 -11.62
C GLY A 234 -6.07 13.24 -11.60
N THR A 235 -5.97 11.96 -11.95
CA THR A 235 -4.67 11.28 -12.12
C THR A 235 -4.12 11.47 -13.53
N ARG A 236 -2.80 11.28 -13.70
CA ARG A 236 -2.17 11.33 -15.02
C ARG A 236 -2.64 10.20 -15.93
N VAL A 237 -2.91 9.00 -15.36
CA VAL A 237 -3.49 7.88 -16.13
C VAL A 237 -4.87 8.25 -16.68
N TYR A 238 -5.70 8.95 -15.91
CA TYR A 238 -7.00 9.44 -16.40
C TYR A 238 -6.82 10.33 -17.64
N ASP A 239 -5.94 11.35 -17.54
CA ASP A 239 -5.67 12.26 -18.65
C ASP A 239 -5.19 11.48 -19.89
N MET A 240 -4.27 10.51 -19.71
CA MET A 240 -3.80 9.63 -20.80
C MET A 240 -4.93 8.81 -21.42
N CYS A 241 -5.81 8.24 -20.62
CA CYS A 241 -6.94 7.45 -21.14
C CYS A 241 -7.93 8.31 -21.94
N VAL A 242 -8.15 9.56 -21.56
CA VAL A 242 -8.94 10.53 -22.33
C VAL A 242 -8.24 10.88 -23.63
N GLU A 243 -6.94 11.21 -23.59
CA GLU A 243 -6.13 11.52 -24.77
C GLU A 243 -6.08 10.38 -25.79
N LEU A 244 -6.11 9.13 -25.33
CA LEU A 244 -6.10 7.92 -26.16
C LEU A 244 -7.50 7.45 -26.59
N GLY A 245 -8.56 8.14 -26.21
CA GLY A 245 -9.94 7.74 -26.51
C GLY A 245 -10.38 6.42 -25.85
N MET A 246 -9.72 6.05 -24.74
CA MET A 246 -10.01 4.82 -24.00
C MET A 246 -11.15 4.99 -22.98
N LEU A 247 -11.51 6.21 -22.65
CA LEU A 247 -12.66 6.54 -21.81
C LEU A 247 -13.79 7.09 -22.65
N ASP A 248 -15.02 6.75 -22.28
CA ASP A 248 -16.21 7.35 -22.85
C ASP A 248 -16.24 8.85 -22.50
N PRO A 249 -16.63 9.76 -23.44
CA PRO A 249 -16.84 11.17 -23.10
C PRO A 249 -17.84 11.40 -21.96
N ASN A 250 -18.78 10.47 -21.79
CA ASN A 250 -19.78 10.46 -20.72
C ASN A 250 -19.43 9.43 -19.64
N PHE A 251 -18.12 9.26 -19.37
CA PHE A 251 -17.66 8.29 -18.39
C PHE A 251 -18.30 8.52 -17.02
N ASP A 252 -19.04 7.52 -16.58
CA ASP A 252 -19.67 7.50 -15.27
C ASP A 252 -18.70 6.91 -14.23
N THR A 253 -18.31 7.69 -13.25
CA THR A 253 -17.42 7.25 -12.18
C THR A 253 -18.02 6.13 -11.31
N ASP A 254 -19.34 5.97 -11.30
CA ASP A 254 -20.03 4.93 -10.53
C ASP A 254 -19.77 3.51 -11.08
N ILE A 255 -19.32 3.39 -12.34
CA ILE A 255 -18.94 2.10 -12.92
C ILE A 255 -17.52 1.65 -12.59
N MET A 256 -16.71 2.51 -11.96
CA MET A 256 -15.34 2.16 -11.60
C MET A 256 -15.31 1.04 -10.57
N LYS A 257 -14.65 -0.07 -10.93
CA LYS A 257 -14.47 -1.25 -10.07
C LYS A 257 -13.05 -1.78 -10.21
N TRP A 258 -12.49 -2.22 -9.13
CA TRP A 258 -11.16 -2.84 -9.13
C TRP A 258 -11.12 -4.26 -9.70
N THR A 259 -12.29 -4.84 -9.91
CA THR A 259 -12.47 -6.20 -10.43
C THR A 259 -12.79 -6.25 -11.91
N LYS A 260 -13.03 -5.09 -12.55
CA LYS A 260 -13.35 -5.00 -13.97
C LYS A 260 -12.78 -3.71 -14.55
N SER A 261 -12.11 -3.79 -15.69
CA SER A 261 -11.64 -2.60 -16.40
C SER A 261 -12.83 -1.75 -16.88
N SER A 262 -12.73 -0.45 -16.71
CA SER A 262 -13.65 0.55 -17.29
C SER A 262 -13.12 1.15 -18.60
N LEU A 263 -11.93 0.70 -19.05
CA LEU A 263 -11.30 1.19 -20.27
C LEU A 263 -11.84 0.47 -21.51
N LYS A 264 -12.01 1.21 -22.60
CA LYS A 264 -12.25 0.68 -23.94
C LYS A 264 -10.95 0.48 -24.70
N ASN A 265 -10.97 -0.38 -25.71
CA ASN A 265 -9.84 -0.58 -26.61
C ASN A 265 -8.55 -1.01 -25.89
N THR A 266 -8.68 -1.69 -24.77
CA THR A 266 -7.54 -2.35 -24.11
C THR A 266 -7.15 -3.62 -24.84
N PRO A 267 -5.87 -4.08 -24.75
CA PRO A 267 -5.43 -5.32 -25.38
C PRO A 267 -6.22 -6.56 -24.93
N VAL A 268 -6.82 -6.52 -23.75
CA VAL A 268 -7.68 -7.59 -23.21
C VAL A 268 -9.07 -7.05 -23.05
N SER A 269 -10.08 -7.80 -23.53
CA SER A 269 -11.48 -7.42 -23.31
C SER A 269 -11.79 -7.26 -21.82
N PRO A 270 -12.58 -6.24 -21.43
CA PRO A 270 -13.04 -6.09 -20.05
C PRO A 270 -13.98 -7.21 -19.58
N ASP A 271 -14.48 -8.02 -20.51
CA ASP A 271 -15.40 -9.16 -20.26
C ASP A 271 -14.61 -10.48 -20.13
#